data_aedcb3d467ca86b86428fb77ffa85dd0
#
_entry.id   aedcb3d467ca86b86428fb77ffa85dd0
#
_cell.length_a   1.000
_cell.length_b   1.000
_cell.length_c   1.000
_cell.angle_alpha   90.00
_cell.angle_beta   90.00
_cell.angle_gamma   90.00
#
_symmetry.space_group_name_H-M   'P 1'
#
loop_
_entity.id
_entity.type
_entity.pdbx_description
1 polymer ?
#
loop_
_entity_poly.entity_id
_entity_poly.type
_entity_poly.pdbx_seq_one_letter_code
_entity_poly.pdbx_strand_id
1 'polypeptide(L)'
;DLIDFETGVKITGAGFPLYKGLGARLQRALINFFLDENIKAGYQEVQPPLMVNADSGYGTGQLPDKDGQMYYVNEDNLYLIPTAEVPVTNIYRDVILDGDQLPVKNTAYSACFRREAGSYGKDVRGLNRLHQFDKVEIVQITRPEVSYEALEGMVKHVESLLIKLGLPYRIVRLCGGDISFTSALTFDFEVYSKAQEKWLEVSSVSNFEEFQANRLKLRFKDKGDKKTTTCHTLNGSSLALPRIVAALLENYQCEEGIRLPEVLQTFMGTEM
;
A
#
# COMPACT_ATOMS: atom_id res chain seq x y z
N ASP A 1 -11.65 -24.29 -3.81
CA ASP A 1 -12.20 -23.09 -3.13
C ASP A 1 -11.09 -22.37 -2.36
N LEU A 2 -10.48 -21.37 -3.02
CA LEU A 2 -9.39 -20.58 -2.44
C LEU A 2 -9.92 -19.39 -1.62
N ILE A 3 -11.10 -18.87 -2.02
CA ILE A 3 -11.73 -17.67 -1.44
C ILE A 3 -13.22 -18.00 -1.23
N ASP A 4 -13.70 -17.79 -0.01
CA ASP A 4 -15.06 -18.06 0.42
C ASP A 4 -15.77 -16.75 0.79
N PHE A 5 -16.44 -16.17 -0.18
CA PHE A 5 -17.16 -14.91 -0.01
C PHE A 5 -18.43 -15.10 0.85
N GLU A 6 -19.10 -16.23 0.73
CA GLU A 6 -20.34 -16.51 1.47
C GLU A 6 -20.08 -16.58 2.98
N THR A 7 -19.06 -17.35 3.37
CA THR A 7 -18.65 -17.41 4.78
C THR A 7 -18.15 -16.07 5.29
N GLY A 8 -17.42 -15.31 4.47
CA GLY A 8 -16.99 -13.94 4.82
C GLY A 8 -18.16 -13.00 5.11
N VAL A 9 -19.19 -13.05 4.25
CA VAL A 9 -20.45 -12.30 4.46
C VAL A 9 -21.16 -12.73 5.75
N LYS A 10 -21.20 -14.03 6.03
CA LYS A 10 -21.81 -14.57 7.27
C LYS A 10 -21.08 -14.08 8.53
N ILE A 11 -19.75 -13.97 8.48
CA ILE A 11 -18.94 -13.57 9.64
C ILE A 11 -19.05 -12.07 9.91
N THR A 12 -18.98 -11.24 8.86
CA THR A 12 -18.84 -9.78 9.03
C THR A 12 -19.79 -8.99 8.14
N GLY A 13 -19.96 -9.40 6.89
CA GLY A 13 -20.75 -8.66 5.89
C GLY A 13 -20.07 -8.66 4.53
N ALA A 14 -20.69 -8.00 3.54
CA ALA A 14 -20.13 -7.87 2.19
C ALA A 14 -18.80 -7.08 2.24
N GLY A 15 -17.85 -7.44 1.37
CA GLY A 15 -16.53 -6.79 1.31
C GLY A 15 -15.50 -7.33 2.31
N PHE A 16 -15.79 -8.45 2.98
CA PHE A 16 -14.87 -9.16 3.88
C PHE A 16 -14.70 -10.62 3.41
N PRO A 17 -13.80 -10.90 2.45
CA PRO A 17 -13.59 -12.26 1.95
C PRO A 17 -12.86 -13.13 2.97
N LEU A 18 -13.18 -14.41 2.99
CA LEU A 18 -12.44 -15.43 3.73
C LEU A 18 -11.50 -16.18 2.78
N TYR A 19 -10.21 -16.03 2.97
CA TYR A 19 -9.20 -16.86 2.26
C TYR A 19 -9.00 -18.17 3.04
N LYS A 20 -8.95 -19.30 2.34
CA LYS A 20 -8.74 -20.61 2.98
C LYS A 20 -7.82 -21.52 2.19
N GLY A 21 -7.17 -22.46 2.87
CA GLY A 21 -6.27 -23.44 2.25
C GLY A 21 -5.13 -22.76 1.47
N LEU A 22 -4.99 -23.15 0.21
CA LEU A 22 -3.97 -22.58 -0.68
C LEU A 22 -4.19 -21.08 -0.96
N GLY A 23 -5.43 -20.58 -0.91
CA GLY A 23 -5.71 -19.15 -1.03
C GLY A 23 -5.12 -18.33 0.12
N ALA A 24 -5.27 -18.80 1.37
CA ALA A 24 -4.65 -18.18 2.53
C ALA A 24 -3.11 -18.28 2.48
N ARG A 25 -2.59 -19.42 1.98
CA ARG A 25 -1.15 -19.59 1.77
C ARG A 25 -0.60 -18.64 0.71
N LEU A 26 -1.34 -18.40 -0.39
CA LEU A 26 -0.98 -17.46 -1.44
C LEU A 26 -0.89 -16.03 -0.91
N GLN A 27 -1.85 -15.59 -0.07
CA GLN A 27 -1.79 -14.29 0.60
C GLN A 27 -0.48 -14.15 1.39
N ARG A 28 -0.17 -15.10 2.24
CA ARG A 28 1.07 -15.08 3.03
C ARG A 28 2.33 -15.15 2.17
N ALA A 29 2.32 -15.94 1.09
CA ALA A 29 3.43 -16.03 0.14
C ALA A 29 3.71 -14.68 -0.53
N LEU A 30 2.67 -13.97 -0.97
CA LEU A 30 2.79 -12.64 -1.56
C LEU A 30 3.31 -11.60 -0.55
N ILE A 31 2.80 -11.63 0.69
CA ILE A 31 3.28 -10.73 1.75
C ILE A 31 4.79 -10.93 1.97
N ASN A 32 5.23 -12.18 2.15
CA ASN A 32 6.63 -12.49 2.36
C ASN A 32 7.50 -12.10 1.16
N PHE A 33 7.04 -12.41 -0.06
CA PHE A 33 7.75 -12.03 -1.29
C PHE A 33 7.95 -10.52 -1.39
N PHE A 34 6.90 -9.73 -1.17
CA PHE A 34 7.00 -8.27 -1.26
C PHE A 34 7.89 -7.67 -0.16
N LEU A 35 7.78 -8.15 1.07
CA LEU A 35 8.64 -7.71 2.18
C LEU A 35 10.10 -8.03 1.91
N ASP A 36 10.41 -9.26 1.48
CA ASP A 36 11.78 -9.69 1.17
C ASP A 36 12.39 -8.84 0.03
N GLU A 37 11.62 -8.54 -1.01
CA GLU A 37 12.09 -7.69 -2.11
C GLU A 37 12.30 -6.24 -1.66
N ASN A 38 11.46 -5.72 -0.78
CA ASN A 38 11.64 -4.38 -0.21
C ASN A 38 12.89 -4.32 0.69
N ILE A 39 13.11 -5.34 1.52
CA ILE A 39 14.32 -5.43 2.36
C ILE A 39 15.59 -5.48 1.49
N LYS A 40 15.58 -6.26 0.40
CA LYS A 40 16.69 -6.29 -0.58
C LYS A 40 16.94 -4.93 -1.24
N ALA A 41 15.88 -4.11 -1.40
CA ALA A 41 15.97 -2.75 -1.93
C ALA A 41 16.38 -1.70 -0.86
N GLY A 42 16.73 -2.16 0.36
CA GLY A 42 17.24 -1.32 1.43
C GLY A 42 16.16 -0.69 2.32
N TYR A 43 14.93 -1.19 2.29
CA TYR A 43 13.89 -0.78 3.23
C TYR A 43 14.03 -1.54 4.56
N GLN A 44 13.88 -0.84 5.66
CA GLN A 44 13.76 -1.43 6.99
C GLN A 44 12.31 -1.84 7.23
N GLU A 45 12.09 -3.12 7.52
CA GLU A 45 10.77 -3.61 7.90
C GLU A 45 10.37 -3.12 9.29
N VAL A 46 9.12 -2.66 9.41
CA VAL A 46 8.50 -2.29 10.67
C VAL A 46 7.10 -2.91 10.75
N GLN A 47 6.67 -3.28 11.95
CA GLN A 47 5.32 -3.76 12.21
C GLN A 47 4.54 -2.73 13.02
N PRO A 48 3.71 -1.89 12.37
CA PRO A 48 3.00 -0.82 13.04
C PRO A 48 1.70 -1.31 13.70
N PRO A 49 1.16 -0.54 14.68
CA PRO A 49 -0.21 -0.76 15.17
C PRO A 49 -1.24 -0.53 14.06
N LEU A 50 -2.35 -1.28 14.12
CA LEU A 50 -3.46 -1.19 13.15
C LEU A 50 -4.52 -0.15 13.54
N MET A 51 -4.44 0.38 14.75
CA MET A 51 -5.27 1.49 15.21
C MET A 51 -4.40 2.70 15.51
N VAL A 52 -4.89 3.88 15.15
CA VAL A 52 -4.18 5.15 15.30
C VAL A 52 -5.07 6.22 15.92
N ASN A 53 -4.46 7.19 16.58
CA ASN A 53 -5.15 8.37 17.08
C ASN A 53 -5.42 9.40 15.96
N ALA A 54 -6.24 10.40 16.27
CA ALA A 54 -6.61 11.44 15.33
C ALA A 54 -5.41 12.24 14.80
N ASP A 55 -4.41 12.50 15.64
CA ASP A 55 -3.20 13.23 15.23
C ASP A 55 -2.43 12.49 14.15
N SER A 56 -2.40 11.15 14.20
CA SER A 56 -1.77 10.33 13.17
C SER A 56 -2.52 10.40 11.84
N GLY A 57 -3.84 10.35 11.87
CA GLY A 57 -4.66 10.53 10.67
C GLY A 57 -4.55 11.94 10.07
N TYR A 58 -4.44 12.95 10.92
CA TYR A 58 -4.22 14.33 10.49
C TYR A 58 -2.83 14.51 9.84
N GLY A 59 -1.80 13.92 10.44
CA GLY A 59 -0.42 14.03 10.00
C GLY A 59 -0.20 13.61 8.54
N THR A 60 -0.87 12.56 8.10
CA THR A 60 -0.77 12.02 6.74
C THR A 60 -1.90 12.47 5.80
N GLY A 61 -2.91 13.17 6.31
CA GLY A 61 -3.95 13.78 5.48
C GLY A 61 -5.25 12.98 5.36
N GLN A 62 -5.40 11.86 6.07
CA GLN A 62 -6.66 11.10 6.11
C GLN A 62 -7.74 11.80 6.93
N LEU A 63 -7.35 12.62 7.90
CA LEU A 63 -8.27 13.46 8.66
C LEU A 63 -8.08 14.95 8.31
N PRO A 64 -9.17 15.75 8.30
CA PRO A 64 -10.56 15.35 8.53
C PRO A 64 -11.11 14.46 7.42
N ASP A 65 -11.77 13.35 7.79
CA ASP A 65 -12.38 12.39 6.87
C ASP A 65 -13.73 12.89 6.36
N LYS A 66 -13.68 13.69 5.29
CA LYS A 66 -14.89 14.31 4.71
C LYS A 66 -15.80 13.29 4.01
N ASP A 67 -15.23 12.19 3.53
CA ASP A 67 -15.91 11.18 2.74
C ASP A 67 -16.36 9.98 3.58
N GLY A 68 -16.03 9.96 4.87
CA GLY A 68 -16.41 8.89 5.80
C GLY A 68 -15.76 7.54 5.48
N GLN A 69 -14.48 7.55 5.04
CA GLN A 69 -13.76 6.34 4.61
C GLN A 69 -13.14 5.54 5.76
N MET A 70 -12.84 6.20 6.89
CA MET A 70 -12.20 5.54 8.02
C MET A 70 -13.19 4.87 8.96
N TYR A 71 -12.88 3.68 9.44
CA TYR A 71 -13.56 3.07 10.57
C TYR A 71 -13.10 3.73 11.87
N TYR A 72 -14.07 4.14 12.68
CA TYR A 72 -13.83 4.82 13.96
C TYR A 72 -14.35 3.98 15.13
N VAL A 73 -13.49 3.79 16.12
CA VAL A 73 -13.80 3.11 17.40
C VAL A 73 -14.11 4.18 18.42
N ASN A 74 -15.40 4.38 18.69
CA ASN A 74 -15.92 5.54 19.43
C ASN A 74 -15.46 5.55 20.91
N GLU A 75 -15.47 4.40 21.56
CA GLU A 75 -15.13 4.26 22.98
C GLU A 75 -13.67 4.65 23.28
N ASP A 76 -12.75 4.30 22.37
CA ASP A 76 -11.32 4.51 22.55
C ASP A 76 -10.80 5.74 21.80
N ASN A 77 -11.64 6.39 20.99
CA ASN A 77 -11.28 7.52 20.14
C ASN A 77 -10.10 7.17 19.20
N LEU A 78 -10.17 5.97 18.60
CA LEU A 78 -9.16 5.45 17.67
C LEU A 78 -9.76 5.18 16.29
N TYR A 79 -8.91 5.14 15.28
CA TYR A 79 -9.27 4.83 13.90
C TYR A 79 -8.54 3.57 13.44
N LEU A 80 -9.23 2.67 12.74
CA LEU A 80 -8.56 1.59 12.01
C LEU A 80 -7.83 2.18 10.79
N ILE A 81 -6.61 1.75 10.55
CA ILE A 81 -5.79 2.30 9.47
C ILE A 81 -6.33 1.91 8.08
N PRO A 82 -6.43 2.85 7.14
CA PRO A 82 -6.78 2.56 5.75
C PRO A 82 -5.56 2.13 4.91
N THR A 83 -4.36 2.30 5.46
CA THR A 83 -3.04 2.03 4.87
C THR A 83 -1.96 2.10 5.95
N ALA A 84 -0.89 1.31 5.81
CA ALA A 84 0.28 1.40 6.68
C ALA A 84 1.04 2.73 6.55
N GLU A 85 0.81 3.50 5.47
CA GLU A 85 1.30 4.88 5.34
C GLU A 85 1.09 5.68 6.62
N VAL A 86 -0.12 5.61 7.21
CA VAL A 86 -0.48 6.40 8.37
C VAL A 86 0.44 6.12 9.57
N PRO A 87 0.50 4.91 10.12
CA PRO A 87 1.35 4.67 11.29
C PRO A 87 2.84 4.73 10.96
N VAL A 88 3.29 4.29 9.78
CA VAL A 88 4.70 4.27 9.43
C VAL A 88 5.27 5.69 9.28
N THR A 89 4.56 6.58 8.60
CA THR A 89 5.01 7.98 8.47
C THR A 89 4.97 8.69 9.82
N ASN A 90 4.02 8.35 10.70
CA ASN A 90 3.89 8.92 12.04
C ASN A 90 4.97 8.44 13.04
N ILE A 91 5.79 7.44 12.73
CA ILE A 91 7.01 7.14 13.50
C ILE A 91 7.89 8.39 13.66
N TYR A 92 7.85 9.25 12.67
CA TYR A 92 8.68 10.46 12.58
C TYR A 92 7.92 11.76 12.91
N ARG A 93 6.72 11.68 13.50
CA ARG A 93 5.98 12.86 13.97
C ARG A 93 6.71 13.55 15.11
N ASP A 94 6.83 14.88 15.03
CA ASP A 94 7.55 15.75 15.96
C ASP A 94 9.08 15.44 16.06
N VAL A 95 9.67 14.83 15.02
CA VAL A 95 11.09 14.45 14.99
C VAL A 95 11.91 15.45 14.16
N ILE A 96 13.12 15.71 14.66
CA ILE A 96 14.18 16.37 13.88
C ILE A 96 15.27 15.33 13.63
N LEU A 97 15.38 14.86 12.39
CA LEU A 97 16.40 13.90 11.98
C LEU A 97 17.76 14.57 11.82
N ASP A 98 18.83 13.84 12.08
CA ASP A 98 20.15 14.25 11.59
C ASP A 98 20.19 14.07 10.07
N GLY A 99 20.80 15.03 9.36
CA GLY A 99 20.85 14.98 7.89
C GLY A 99 21.50 13.71 7.34
N ASP A 100 22.44 13.12 8.10
CA ASP A 100 23.10 11.84 7.75
C ASP A 100 22.17 10.62 7.84
N GLN A 101 21.01 10.72 8.48
CA GLN A 101 20.00 9.66 8.54
C GLN A 101 19.13 9.58 7.28
N LEU A 102 19.18 10.59 6.41
CA LEU A 102 18.38 10.61 5.17
C LEU A 102 19.13 9.95 4.00
N PRO A 103 18.44 9.20 3.13
CA PRO A 103 17.00 8.94 3.17
C PRO A 103 16.63 7.85 4.19
N VAL A 104 15.50 8.03 4.89
CA VAL A 104 14.87 6.96 5.66
C VAL A 104 13.99 6.15 4.72
N LYS A 105 14.03 4.81 4.84
CA LYS A 105 13.24 3.89 4.03
C LYS A 105 12.61 2.83 4.93
N ASN A 106 11.28 2.79 5.00
CA ASN A 106 10.56 1.78 5.75
C ASN A 106 9.59 1.00 4.88
N THR A 107 9.39 -0.27 5.21
CA THR A 107 8.33 -1.12 4.64
C THR A 107 7.52 -1.76 5.75
N ALA A 108 6.22 -1.93 5.51
CA ALA A 108 5.33 -2.57 6.45
C ALA A 108 4.23 -3.35 5.74
N TYR A 109 3.93 -4.54 6.24
CA TYR A 109 2.69 -5.23 5.97
C TYR A 109 1.62 -4.78 6.96
N SER A 110 0.39 -4.58 6.48
CA SER A 110 -0.77 -4.41 7.32
C SER A 110 -2.07 -4.89 6.68
N ALA A 111 -3.02 -5.31 7.50
CA ALA A 111 -4.41 -5.22 7.13
C ALA A 111 -4.82 -3.74 7.04
N CYS A 112 -5.60 -3.41 6.02
CA CYS A 112 -6.12 -2.07 5.76
C CYS A 112 -7.64 -2.10 5.81
N PHE A 113 -8.24 -1.05 6.36
CA PHE A 113 -9.69 -0.99 6.58
C PHE A 113 -10.26 0.27 5.94
N ARG A 114 -11.22 0.09 5.01
CA ARG A 114 -11.89 1.20 4.32
C ARG A 114 -13.39 0.98 4.32
N ARG A 115 -14.16 2.01 4.64
CA ARG A 115 -15.62 1.92 4.62
C ARG A 115 -16.19 1.86 3.21
N GLU A 116 -15.39 2.22 2.19
CA GLU A 116 -15.81 2.26 0.79
C GLU A 116 -17.13 3.03 0.59
N ALA A 117 -17.31 4.09 1.39
CA ALA A 117 -18.52 4.90 1.39
C ALA A 117 -18.77 5.48 -0.02
N GLY A 118 -20.01 5.32 -0.49
CA GLY A 118 -20.39 5.77 -1.84
C GLY A 118 -20.09 4.78 -2.98
N SER A 119 -19.52 3.62 -2.70
CA SER A 119 -19.27 2.59 -3.70
C SER A 119 -20.43 1.61 -3.78
N TYR A 120 -21.00 1.41 -4.97
CA TYR A 120 -22.18 0.56 -5.19
C TYR A 120 -22.05 -0.27 -6.47
N GLY A 121 -22.81 -1.36 -6.56
CA GLY A 121 -23.03 -2.13 -7.78
C GLY A 121 -21.95 -3.16 -8.10
N LYS A 122 -21.59 -3.31 -9.39
CA LYS A 122 -20.67 -4.37 -9.87
C LYS A 122 -19.23 -4.18 -9.38
N ASP A 123 -18.81 -2.95 -9.12
CA ASP A 123 -17.43 -2.63 -8.73
C ASP A 123 -17.06 -3.08 -7.32
N VAL A 124 -18.06 -3.38 -6.47
CA VAL A 124 -17.87 -3.91 -5.10
C VAL A 124 -17.96 -5.44 -5.03
N ARG A 125 -18.00 -6.14 -6.17
CA ARG A 125 -18.05 -7.60 -6.20
C ARG A 125 -16.64 -8.21 -6.28
N GLY A 126 -16.51 -9.42 -5.74
CA GLY A 126 -15.26 -10.18 -5.77
C GLY A 126 -14.15 -9.48 -4.96
N LEU A 127 -12.95 -9.37 -5.54
CA LEU A 127 -11.77 -8.78 -4.92
C LEU A 127 -11.50 -7.33 -5.34
N ASN A 128 -12.40 -6.68 -6.07
CA ASN A 128 -12.14 -5.34 -6.61
C ASN A 128 -12.12 -4.23 -5.56
N ARG A 129 -13.10 -4.26 -4.64
CA ARG A 129 -13.22 -3.30 -3.53
C ARG A 129 -13.63 -4.03 -2.27
N LEU A 130 -12.82 -3.89 -1.24
CA LEU A 130 -12.98 -4.61 0.02
C LEU A 130 -12.94 -3.63 1.19
N HIS A 131 -13.71 -3.93 2.23
CA HIS A 131 -13.66 -3.21 3.51
C HIS A 131 -12.42 -3.55 4.32
N GLN A 132 -11.91 -4.76 4.16
CA GLN A 132 -10.66 -5.22 4.74
C GLN A 132 -9.81 -5.91 3.65
N PHE A 133 -8.55 -5.52 3.55
CA PHE A 133 -7.59 -6.12 2.61
C PHE A 133 -6.16 -5.98 3.11
N ASP A 134 -5.28 -6.84 2.59
CA ASP A 134 -3.86 -6.85 2.92
C ASP A 134 -3.06 -6.00 1.93
N LYS A 135 -2.09 -5.25 2.45
CA LYS A 135 -1.19 -4.42 1.65
C LYS A 135 0.20 -4.36 2.27
N VAL A 136 1.20 -4.43 1.43
CA VAL A 136 2.58 -4.06 1.79
C VAL A 136 2.83 -2.63 1.32
N GLU A 137 3.35 -1.81 2.20
CA GLU A 137 3.60 -0.39 1.96
C GLU A 137 5.09 -0.09 2.05
N ILE A 138 5.57 0.85 1.25
CA ILE A 138 6.90 1.45 1.33
C ILE A 138 6.78 2.95 1.57
N VAL A 139 7.59 3.46 2.49
CA VAL A 139 7.63 4.88 2.85
C VAL A 139 9.07 5.36 2.79
N GLN A 140 9.27 6.54 2.21
CA GLN A 140 10.56 7.22 2.25
C GLN A 140 10.42 8.63 2.82
N ILE A 141 11.45 9.03 3.56
CA ILE A 141 11.64 10.41 4.01
C ILE A 141 12.97 10.86 3.44
N THR A 142 12.93 11.97 2.70
CA THR A 142 14.07 12.45 1.94
C THR A 142 14.33 13.92 2.16
N ARG A 143 15.50 14.35 1.69
CA ARG A 143 15.77 15.77 1.45
C ARG A 143 14.91 16.26 0.28
N PRO A 144 14.48 17.54 0.26
CA PRO A 144 13.69 18.09 -0.83
C PRO A 144 14.35 17.93 -2.21
N GLU A 145 15.66 18.16 -2.29
CA GLU A 145 16.43 18.19 -3.53
C GLU A 145 16.44 16.86 -4.30
N VAL A 146 16.27 15.73 -3.58
CA VAL A 146 16.36 14.38 -4.15
C VAL A 146 15.02 13.64 -4.15
N SER A 147 13.92 14.28 -3.73
CA SER A 147 12.64 13.59 -3.56
C SER A 147 12.04 13.08 -4.88
N TYR A 148 12.24 13.75 -5.98
CA TYR A 148 11.76 13.29 -7.29
C TYR A 148 12.61 12.15 -7.85
N GLU A 149 13.92 12.15 -7.61
CA GLU A 149 14.77 10.99 -7.91
C GLU A 149 14.38 9.77 -7.06
N ALA A 150 14.07 9.99 -5.78
CA ALA A 150 13.54 8.96 -4.90
C ALA A 150 12.20 8.40 -5.41
N LEU A 151 11.30 9.26 -5.92
CA LEU A 151 10.04 8.83 -6.53
C LEU A 151 10.29 7.91 -7.74
N GLU A 152 11.18 8.30 -8.65
CA GLU A 152 11.55 7.46 -9.81
C GLU A 152 12.12 6.11 -9.37
N GLY A 153 12.95 6.10 -8.33
CA GLY A 153 13.48 4.88 -7.74
C GLY A 153 12.39 3.97 -7.16
N MET A 154 11.40 4.55 -6.47
CA MET A 154 10.24 3.81 -5.96
C MET A 154 9.37 3.24 -7.09
N VAL A 155 9.11 4.02 -8.13
CA VAL A 155 8.37 3.57 -9.33
C VAL A 155 9.06 2.37 -9.97
N LYS A 156 10.39 2.45 -10.22
CA LYS A 156 11.17 1.32 -10.78
C LYS A 156 11.15 0.09 -9.87
N HIS A 157 11.19 0.29 -8.55
CA HIS A 157 11.12 -0.81 -7.60
C HIS A 157 9.76 -1.53 -7.67
N VAL A 158 8.65 -0.80 -7.62
CA VAL A 158 7.30 -1.39 -7.71
C VAL A 158 7.09 -2.06 -9.08
N GLU A 159 7.56 -1.45 -10.16
CA GLU A 159 7.57 -2.06 -11.50
C GLU A 159 8.26 -3.42 -11.51
N SER A 160 9.42 -3.51 -10.85
CA SER A 160 10.19 -4.76 -10.78
C SER A 160 9.43 -5.91 -10.13
N LEU A 161 8.53 -5.62 -9.18
CA LEU A 161 7.68 -6.64 -8.53
C LEU A 161 6.66 -7.21 -9.53
N LEU A 162 6.03 -6.36 -10.33
CA LEU A 162 5.07 -6.80 -11.36
C LEU A 162 5.76 -7.60 -12.47
N ILE A 163 6.98 -7.20 -12.88
CA ILE A 163 7.80 -7.93 -13.83
C ILE A 163 8.12 -9.34 -13.28
N LYS A 164 8.53 -9.45 -12.02
CA LYS A 164 8.84 -10.74 -11.37
C LYS A 164 7.60 -11.64 -11.25
N LEU A 165 6.41 -11.04 -11.05
CA LEU A 165 5.15 -11.77 -11.06
C LEU A 165 4.68 -12.14 -12.47
N GLY A 166 5.29 -11.61 -13.53
CA GLY A 166 4.90 -11.87 -14.93
C GLY A 166 3.49 -11.40 -15.28
N LEU A 167 2.97 -10.39 -14.59
CA LEU A 167 1.64 -9.86 -14.84
C LEU A 167 1.68 -8.76 -15.93
N PRO A 168 0.70 -8.72 -16.84
CA PRO A 168 0.56 -7.59 -17.76
C PRO A 168 0.18 -6.34 -16.98
N TYR A 169 0.97 -5.29 -17.10
CA TYR A 169 0.80 -4.04 -16.36
C TYR A 169 0.96 -2.81 -17.25
N ARG A 170 0.51 -1.68 -16.75
CA ARG A 170 0.84 -0.35 -17.26
C ARG A 170 1.05 0.62 -16.10
N ILE A 171 1.81 1.70 -16.35
CA ILE A 171 2.04 2.78 -15.40
C ILE A 171 1.32 4.03 -15.93
N VAL A 172 0.54 4.66 -15.07
CA VAL A 172 -0.26 5.84 -15.39
C VAL A 172 0.19 6.99 -14.49
N ARG A 173 0.62 8.10 -15.10
CA ARG A 173 0.80 9.35 -14.36
C ARG A 173 -0.55 10.00 -14.15
N LEU A 174 -0.96 10.24 -12.92
CA LEU A 174 -2.26 10.84 -12.62
C LEU A 174 -2.34 12.30 -13.07
N CYS A 175 -3.49 12.68 -13.59
CA CYS A 175 -3.81 14.07 -13.90
C CYS A 175 -4.37 14.80 -12.66
N GLY A 176 -4.50 16.13 -12.76
CA GLY A 176 -4.97 16.96 -11.65
C GLY A 176 -6.39 16.66 -11.14
N GLY A 177 -7.21 15.92 -11.92
CA GLY A 177 -8.54 15.50 -11.50
C GLY A 177 -8.57 14.23 -10.64
N ASP A 178 -7.51 13.41 -10.73
CA ASP A 178 -7.43 12.11 -10.04
C ASP A 178 -6.39 12.10 -8.90
N ILE A 179 -5.45 13.05 -8.92
CA ILE A 179 -4.42 13.15 -7.89
C ILE A 179 -5.03 13.52 -6.53
N SER A 180 -4.57 12.88 -5.45
CA SER A 180 -4.97 13.24 -4.09
C SER A 180 -4.54 14.70 -3.77
N PHE A 181 -5.36 15.41 -3.01
CA PHE A 181 -5.03 16.77 -2.56
C PHE A 181 -3.74 16.85 -1.72
N THR A 182 -3.26 15.72 -1.21
CA THR A 182 -2.05 15.64 -0.38
C THR A 182 -0.78 15.48 -1.19
N SER A 183 -0.85 14.97 -2.44
CA SER A 183 0.31 14.63 -3.25
C SER A 183 0.59 15.65 -4.35
N ALA A 184 1.87 15.83 -4.68
CA ALA A 184 2.34 16.69 -5.76
C ALA A 184 2.46 15.94 -7.09
N LEU A 185 2.84 14.67 -7.03
CA LEU A 185 2.97 13.79 -8.21
C LEU A 185 2.69 12.35 -7.80
N THR A 186 1.88 11.66 -8.60
CA THR A 186 1.49 10.26 -8.38
C THR A 186 1.58 9.46 -9.66
N PHE A 187 2.08 8.23 -9.53
CA PHE A 187 2.05 7.19 -10.56
C PHE A 187 1.27 5.99 -10.04
N ASP A 188 0.26 5.58 -10.79
CA ASP A 188 -0.51 4.37 -10.51
C ASP A 188 -0.03 3.22 -11.38
N PHE A 189 0.00 2.03 -10.79
CA PHE A 189 0.24 0.78 -11.49
C PHE A 189 -1.07 0.05 -11.65
N GLU A 190 -1.37 -0.36 -12.86
CA GLU A 190 -2.56 -1.12 -13.18
C GLU A 190 -2.18 -2.46 -13.80
N VAL A 191 -2.90 -3.51 -13.43
CA VAL A 191 -2.81 -4.85 -14.06
C VAL A 191 -4.05 -5.14 -14.87
N TYR A 192 -3.90 -5.95 -15.91
CA TYR A 192 -5.04 -6.29 -16.77
C TYR A 192 -5.82 -7.47 -16.17
N SER A 193 -7.11 -7.25 -15.90
CA SER A 193 -8.06 -8.30 -15.55
C SER A 193 -8.64 -8.91 -16.81
N LYS A 194 -8.35 -10.18 -17.06
CA LYS A 194 -8.91 -10.93 -18.20
C LYS A 194 -10.40 -11.15 -18.04
N ALA A 195 -10.86 -11.40 -16.81
CA ALA A 195 -12.27 -11.67 -16.54
C ALA A 195 -13.16 -10.43 -16.72
N GLN A 196 -12.61 -9.22 -16.51
CA GLN A 196 -13.36 -7.97 -16.60
C GLN A 196 -13.00 -7.15 -17.84
N GLU A 197 -12.00 -7.59 -18.61
CA GLU A 197 -11.48 -6.91 -19.81
C GLU A 197 -11.12 -5.44 -19.54
N LYS A 198 -10.54 -5.17 -18.35
CA LYS A 198 -10.15 -3.81 -17.95
C LYS A 198 -8.87 -3.79 -17.11
N TRP A 199 -8.29 -2.60 -17.05
CA TRP A 199 -7.15 -2.31 -16.19
C TRP A 199 -7.62 -2.01 -14.77
N LEU A 200 -6.94 -2.57 -13.76
CA LEU A 200 -7.24 -2.41 -12.35
C LEU A 200 -6.00 -1.92 -11.62
N GLU A 201 -6.12 -0.81 -10.91
CA GLU A 201 -5.06 -0.27 -10.05
C GLU A 201 -4.67 -1.27 -8.96
N VAL A 202 -3.37 -1.49 -8.80
CA VAL A 202 -2.78 -2.37 -7.77
C VAL A 202 -1.77 -1.66 -6.89
N SER A 203 -1.32 -0.48 -7.29
CA SER A 203 -0.42 0.37 -6.52
C SER A 203 -0.55 1.81 -6.94
N SER A 204 -0.32 2.71 -5.99
CA SER A 204 -0.14 4.13 -6.20
C SER A 204 1.15 4.54 -5.50
N VAL A 205 2.05 5.25 -6.21
CA VAL A 205 3.33 5.73 -5.70
C VAL A 205 3.36 7.25 -5.81
N SER A 206 3.52 7.93 -4.68
CA SER A 206 3.32 9.37 -4.57
C SER A 206 4.48 10.09 -3.88
N ASN A 207 4.76 11.30 -4.35
CA ASN A 207 5.56 12.31 -3.65
C ASN A 207 4.61 13.37 -3.08
N PHE A 208 4.67 13.58 -1.77
CA PHE A 208 3.84 14.56 -1.04
C PHE A 208 4.58 15.86 -0.80
N GLU A 209 5.84 15.93 -1.25
CA GLU A 209 6.73 17.02 -0.92
C GLU A 209 6.72 17.30 0.60
N GLU A 210 6.54 18.54 1.02
CA GLU A 210 6.50 18.92 2.43
C GLU A 210 5.10 18.86 3.07
N PHE A 211 4.03 18.48 2.33
CA PHE A 211 2.67 18.55 2.85
C PHE A 211 2.49 17.75 4.15
N GLN A 212 2.88 16.46 4.14
CA GLN A 212 2.80 15.61 5.33
C GLN A 212 3.85 16.01 6.37
N ALA A 213 5.06 16.31 5.95
CA ALA A 213 6.14 16.70 6.85
C ALA A 213 5.81 17.96 7.65
N ASN A 214 5.14 18.94 7.03
CA ASN A 214 4.65 20.14 7.74
C ASN A 214 3.63 19.78 8.83
N ARG A 215 2.65 18.92 8.53
CA ARG A 215 1.65 18.47 9.51
C ARG A 215 2.26 17.64 10.64
N LEU A 216 3.24 16.80 10.31
CA LEU A 216 3.98 15.96 11.23
C LEU A 216 5.06 16.74 12.01
N LYS A 217 5.35 17.98 11.62
CA LYS A 217 6.51 18.76 12.10
C LYS A 217 7.84 18.01 11.92
N LEU A 218 7.92 17.20 10.87
CA LEU A 218 9.07 16.40 10.52
C LEU A 218 10.11 17.23 9.77
N ARG A 219 11.29 17.34 10.34
CA ARG A 219 12.38 18.17 9.83
C ARG A 219 13.69 17.41 9.94
N PHE A 220 14.70 17.91 9.26
CA PHE A 220 16.07 17.47 9.46
C PHE A 220 17.00 18.67 9.69
N LYS A 221 18.21 18.37 10.16
CA LYS A 221 19.23 19.36 10.40
C LYS A 221 20.60 18.78 10.09
N ASP A 222 21.36 19.46 9.26
CA ASP A 222 22.75 19.10 9.00
C ASP A 222 23.69 19.60 10.09
N LYS A 223 24.79 18.90 10.25
CA LYS A 223 25.81 19.25 11.25
C LYS A 223 26.38 20.62 10.94
N GLY A 224 26.26 21.53 11.89
CA GLY A 224 26.72 22.92 11.76
C GLY A 224 25.63 23.92 11.33
N ASP A 225 24.49 23.47 10.87
CA ASP A 225 23.37 24.34 10.53
C ASP A 225 22.74 24.98 11.77
N LYS A 226 22.29 26.23 11.63
CA LYS A 226 21.54 26.92 12.69
C LYS A 226 20.04 26.65 12.63
N LYS A 227 19.52 26.30 11.44
CA LYS A 227 18.09 26.10 11.18
C LYS A 227 17.81 24.67 10.74
N THR A 228 16.59 24.23 10.96
CA THR A 228 16.06 22.96 10.45
C THR A 228 15.42 23.18 9.09
N THR A 229 15.41 22.12 8.25
CA THR A 229 14.73 22.09 6.95
C THR A 229 13.60 21.07 7.01
N THR A 230 12.45 21.35 6.38
CA THR A 230 11.34 20.41 6.28
C THR A 230 11.73 19.25 5.35
N CYS A 231 11.43 18.03 5.74
CA CYS A 231 11.62 16.86 4.88
C CYS A 231 10.56 16.79 3.78
N HIS A 232 10.83 16.01 2.73
CA HIS A 232 9.82 15.49 1.83
C HIS A 232 9.44 14.05 2.21
N THR A 233 8.17 13.69 2.06
CA THR A 233 7.68 12.33 2.29
C THR A 233 7.17 11.72 1.00
N LEU A 234 7.40 10.42 0.84
CA LEU A 234 6.93 9.62 -0.28
C LEU A 234 6.38 8.30 0.25
N ASN A 235 5.38 7.78 -0.42
CA ASN A 235 4.95 6.40 -0.16
C ASN A 235 4.48 5.70 -1.44
N GLY A 236 4.31 4.39 -1.34
CA GLY A 236 3.72 3.59 -2.38
C GLY A 236 3.34 2.21 -1.90
N SER A 237 2.33 1.63 -2.54
CA SER A 237 1.94 0.25 -2.27
C SER A 237 2.87 -0.71 -2.99
N SER A 238 3.39 -1.68 -2.27
CA SER A 238 4.33 -2.68 -2.76
C SER A 238 3.81 -4.11 -2.55
N LEU A 239 2.67 -4.55 -2.92
CA LEU A 239 1.49 -4.07 -3.62
C LEU A 239 0.23 -4.28 -2.77
N ALA A 240 -0.97 -3.87 -3.29
CA ALA A 240 -2.26 -4.23 -2.68
C ALA A 240 -2.68 -5.63 -3.14
N LEU A 241 -2.83 -6.57 -2.20
CA LEU A 241 -2.93 -7.99 -2.50
C LEU A 241 -4.20 -8.45 -3.25
N PRO A 242 -5.41 -7.93 -2.96
CA PRO A 242 -6.63 -8.53 -3.54
C PRO A 242 -6.64 -8.54 -5.06
N ARG A 243 -6.29 -7.42 -5.69
CA ARG A 243 -6.27 -7.33 -7.16
C ARG A 243 -5.09 -8.08 -7.76
N ILE A 244 -3.97 -8.19 -7.06
CA ILE A 244 -2.84 -9.05 -7.46
C ILE A 244 -3.24 -10.52 -7.42
N VAL A 245 -3.92 -10.96 -6.34
CA VAL A 245 -4.45 -12.34 -6.26
C VAL A 245 -5.42 -12.60 -7.40
N ALA A 246 -6.38 -11.71 -7.64
CA ALA A 246 -7.30 -11.85 -8.76
C ALA A 246 -6.56 -11.95 -10.11
N ALA A 247 -5.60 -11.08 -10.35
CA ALA A 247 -4.82 -11.08 -11.59
C ALA A 247 -3.99 -12.37 -11.75
N LEU A 248 -3.39 -12.89 -10.68
CA LEU A 248 -2.69 -14.19 -10.72
C LEU A 248 -3.65 -15.33 -11.04
N LEU A 249 -4.78 -15.41 -10.34
CA LEU A 249 -5.79 -16.44 -10.57
C LEU A 249 -6.34 -16.39 -12.02
N GLU A 250 -6.53 -15.21 -12.57
CA GLU A 250 -7.06 -14.99 -13.93
C GLU A 250 -6.00 -15.26 -15.03
N ASN A 251 -4.76 -14.81 -14.84
CA ASN A 251 -3.74 -14.87 -15.88
C ASN A 251 -2.98 -16.20 -15.93
N TYR A 252 -2.93 -16.93 -14.82
CA TYR A 252 -2.17 -18.17 -14.68
C TYR A 252 -3.02 -19.44 -14.68
N GLN A 253 -4.32 -19.34 -15.02
CA GLN A 253 -5.17 -20.53 -15.19
C GLN A 253 -4.69 -21.40 -16.36
N CYS A 254 -4.67 -22.71 -16.13
CA CYS A 254 -4.44 -23.73 -17.15
C CYS A 254 -5.39 -24.92 -16.88
N GLU A 255 -5.38 -25.94 -17.75
CA GLU A 255 -6.26 -27.11 -17.63
C GLU A 255 -6.02 -27.87 -16.32
N GLU A 256 -4.79 -27.92 -15.83
CA GLU A 256 -4.40 -28.63 -14.62
C GLU A 256 -4.65 -27.83 -13.32
N GLY A 257 -4.84 -26.51 -13.42
CA GLY A 257 -5.04 -25.65 -12.25
C GLY A 257 -4.56 -24.21 -12.46
N ILE A 258 -3.85 -23.67 -11.48
CA ILE A 258 -3.29 -22.33 -11.53
C ILE A 258 -1.76 -22.44 -11.38
N ARG A 259 -1.04 -22.20 -12.46
CA ARG A 259 0.43 -22.24 -12.43
C ARG A 259 0.95 -21.02 -11.67
N LEU A 260 1.85 -21.23 -10.73
CA LEU A 260 2.42 -20.16 -9.94
C LEU A 260 3.63 -19.51 -10.64
N PRO A 261 3.77 -18.17 -10.59
CA PRO A 261 5.02 -17.51 -10.94
C PRO A 261 6.21 -18.14 -10.19
N GLU A 262 7.34 -18.30 -10.86
CA GLU A 262 8.54 -18.94 -10.29
C GLU A 262 8.93 -18.34 -8.93
N VAL A 263 8.86 -17.01 -8.81
CA VAL A 263 9.21 -16.28 -7.59
C VAL A 263 8.33 -16.61 -6.38
N LEU A 264 7.14 -17.18 -6.58
CA LEU A 264 6.22 -17.57 -5.51
C LEU A 264 6.32 -19.07 -5.17
N GLN A 265 6.90 -19.90 -6.03
CA GLN A 265 6.92 -21.35 -5.85
C GLN A 265 7.61 -21.78 -4.55
N THR A 266 8.72 -21.13 -4.20
CA THR A 266 9.45 -21.39 -2.94
C THR A 266 8.58 -21.09 -1.71
N PHE A 267 7.86 -19.98 -1.72
CA PHE A 267 6.96 -19.59 -0.61
C PHE A 267 5.72 -20.49 -0.54
N MET A 268 5.25 -20.95 -1.67
CA MET A 268 4.11 -21.86 -1.78
C MET A 268 4.48 -23.33 -1.55
N GLY A 269 5.74 -23.70 -1.78
CA GLY A 269 6.21 -25.10 -1.72
C GLY A 269 5.55 -26.00 -2.77
N THR A 270 5.09 -25.41 -3.87
CA THR A 270 4.48 -26.10 -5.03
C THR A 270 4.58 -25.17 -6.25
N GLU A 271 4.52 -25.78 -7.44
CA GLU A 271 4.48 -25.06 -8.73
C GLU A 271 3.03 -24.70 -9.15
N MET A 272 2.04 -25.33 -8.52
CA MET A 272 0.61 -25.20 -8.82
C MET A 272 -0.23 -25.18 -7.54
#